data_40d7becf0c894a6effa6f83b019d5887
#
_entry.id   40d7becf0c894a6effa6f83b019d5887
#
_cell.length_a   1.000
_cell.length_b   1.000
_cell.length_c   1.000
_cell.angle_alpha   90.00
_cell.angle_beta   90.00
_cell.angle_gamma   90.00
#
_symmetry.space_group_name_H-M   'P 1'
#
loop_
_entity.id
_entity.type
_entity.pdbx_description
1 polymer ?
#
loop_
_entity_poly.entity_id
_entity_poly.type
_entity_poly.pdbx_seq_one_letter_code
_entity_poly.pdbx_strand_id
1 'polypeptide(L)'
;MIAEKDAEQAVLGAILLDNTAYWKIAGSITAVDFGYPKHAVIFATMTRLMAKGERVDYLTLTDAGLTDAGGLVDIGQSVMTAQGIVHHAALVKKSALRRALAGVGVELTALAEDATQDAHSCLVRAVQRLSACLSTKSTATALKDVLADTLALIERIGSANSTLIGIPTGWTQLDYLTGGWQPGQNIVLAGRTGMGKSACALHLALTAARAGYPCAILTLEMSRTQLALRFLSRETDLPYGLLRRGIQNTAGAWPTLTRAANSLALAPIYLAEMDQVAMLDIVQLARQLVIQHGIQLLVIDNMNLVAGAHEYKSMSENSRLVKLGAKELNIPVVALYQLKREVDQKPDPHPVLSDLKQSGSIENDADIVLLLFRKGYYEDTGETSQDAELELAKHRDGPTGVITCQWHPDTMSFTE
;
A
#
# COMPACT_ATOMS: atom_id res chain seq x y z
N MET A 1 -16.64 22.36 24.00
CA MET A 1 -16.92 22.12 22.56
C MET A 1 -15.65 22.50 21.80
N ILE A 2 -15.10 21.58 21.02
CA ILE A 2 -13.86 21.84 20.28
C ILE A 2 -14.24 22.58 18.98
N ALA A 3 -14.46 23.90 19.06
CA ALA A 3 -14.75 24.75 17.92
C ALA A 3 -13.98 26.03 18.07
N GLU A 4 -13.34 26.48 17.02
CA GLU A 4 -12.61 27.74 16.99
C GLU A 4 -13.45 28.77 16.25
N LYS A 5 -14.35 29.43 17.00
CA LYS A 5 -15.31 30.42 16.48
C LYS A 5 -14.63 31.50 15.64
N ASP A 6 -13.52 32.02 16.13
CA ASP A 6 -12.81 33.12 15.49
C ASP A 6 -12.17 32.67 14.15
N ALA A 7 -11.65 31.44 14.08
CA ALA A 7 -11.12 30.91 12.82
C ALA A 7 -12.22 30.67 11.78
N GLU A 8 -13.39 30.17 12.21
CA GLU A 8 -14.55 30.00 11.34
C GLU A 8 -15.08 31.35 10.81
N GLN A 9 -15.21 32.32 11.66
CA GLN A 9 -15.61 33.68 11.27
C GLN A 9 -14.58 34.32 10.33
N ALA A 10 -13.29 34.14 10.60
CA ALA A 10 -12.22 34.66 9.75
C ALA A 10 -12.24 34.03 8.32
N VAL A 11 -12.59 32.76 8.18
CA VAL A 11 -12.77 32.13 6.85
C VAL A 11 -13.95 32.77 6.12
N LEU A 12 -15.10 32.86 6.77
CA LEU A 12 -16.32 33.43 6.18
C LEU A 12 -16.15 34.89 5.84
N GLY A 13 -15.57 35.68 6.75
CA GLY A 13 -15.29 37.10 6.56
C GLY A 13 -14.31 37.36 5.43
N ALA A 14 -13.27 36.52 5.29
CA ALA A 14 -12.32 36.63 4.17
C ALA A 14 -12.98 36.41 2.80
N ILE A 15 -13.97 35.49 2.69
CA ILE A 15 -14.73 35.27 1.47
C ILE A 15 -15.65 36.46 1.16
N LEU A 16 -16.28 37.06 2.18
CA LEU A 16 -17.10 38.24 2.01
C LEU A 16 -16.27 39.46 1.54
N LEU A 17 -15.05 39.59 2.07
CA LEU A 17 -14.15 40.68 1.72
C LEU A 17 -13.58 40.54 0.30
N ASP A 18 -13.18 39.31 -0.06
CA ASP A 18 -12.61 38.96 -1.38
C ASP A 18 -13.10 37.58 -1.79
N ASN A 19 -14.05 37.53 -2.72
CA ASN A 19 -14.60 36.29 -3.22
C ASN A 19 -13.54 35.37 -3.87
N THR A 20 -12.46 35.94 -4.41
CA THR A 20 -11.38 35.14 -5.02
C THR A 20 -10.64 34.30 -3.99
N ALA A 21 -10.65 34.70 -2.72
CA ALA A 21 -10.06 33.95 -1.62
C ALA A 21 -10.71 32.58 -1.42
N TYR A 22 -11.99 32.41 -1.78
CA TYR A 22 -12.68 31.10 -1.73
C TYR A 22 -11.91 30.04 -2.52
N TRP A 23 -11.42 30.38 -3.69
CA TRP A 23 -10.75 29.40 -4.57
C TRP A 23 -9.42 28.88 -4.00
N LYS A 24 -8.80 29.62 -3.06
CA LYS A 24 -7.58 29.15 -2.35
C LYS A 24 -7.84 28.03 -1.36
N ILE A 25 -9.09 27.90 -0.90
CA ILE A 25 -9.51 26.89 0.09
C ILE A 25 -10.58 25.94 -0.45
N ALA A 26 -11.04 26.14 -1.68
CA ALA A 26 -12.02 25.28 -2.33
C ALA A 26 -11.52 23.82 -2.34
N GLY A 27 -12.34 22.90 -1.81
CA GLY A 27 -11.99 21.49 -1.66
C GLY A 27 -11.14 21.13 -0.43
N SER A 28 -10.48 22.09 0.25
CA SER A 28 -9.71 21.82 1.47
C SER A 28 -10.60 21.72 2.71
N ILE A 29 -11.67 22.52 2.77
CA ILE A 29 -12.70 22.48 3.81
C ILE A 29 -14.09 22.43 3.19
N THR A 30 -15.03 21.91 3.97
CA THR A 30 -16.45 21.77 3.60
C THR A 30 -17.34 22.28 4.73
N ALA A 31 -18.64 22.45 4.49
CA ALA A 31 -19.57 22.92 5.51
C ALA A 31 -19.59 22.05 6.78
N VAL A 32 -19.33 20.74 6.67
CA VAL A 32 -19.26 19.82 7.82
C VAL A 32 -18.04 20.04 8.71
N ASP A 33 -17.02 20.73 8.21
CA ASP A 33 -15.83 21.07 8.98
C ASP A 33 -16.06 22.22 9.97
N PHE A 34 -17.18 22.96 9.85
CA PHE A 34 -17.55 24.01 10.77
C PHE A 34 -18.24 23.44 12.02
N GLY A 35 -17.83 23.91 13.20
CA GLY A 35 -18.39 23.47 14.48
C GLY A 35 -19.65 24.23 14.90
N TYR A 36 -19.82 25.43 14.37
CA TYR A 36 -21.02 26.24 14.60
C TYR A 36 -22.02 26.00 13.46
N PRO A 37 -23.24 25.51 13.76
CA PRO A 37 -24.24 25.22 12.72
C PRO A 37 -24.56 26.42 11.82
N LYS A 38 -24.60 27.63 12.37
CA LYS A 38 -24.82 28.87 11.59
C LYS A 38 -23.70 29.08 10.56
N HIS A 39 -22.44 28.92 10.97
CA HIS A 39 -21.28 29.08 10.06
C HIS A 39 -21.26 28.00 8.96
N ALA A 40 -21.64 26.79 9.31
CA ALA A 40 -21.77 25.68 8.33
C ALA A 40 -22.81 26.05 7.24
N VAL A 41 -23.97 26.56 7.63
CA VAL A 41 -25.02 26.98 6.69
C VAL A 41 -24.57 28.15 5.82
N ILE A 42 -23.89 29.15 6.41
CA ILE A 42 -23.33 30.28 5.66
C ILE A 42 -22.32 29.80 4.65
N PHE A 43 -21.33 28.95 5.06
CA PHE A 43 -20.32 28.42 4.14
C PHE A 43 -20.93 27.58 3.03
N ALA A 44 -21.93 26.72 3.32
CA ALA A 44 -22.64 25.94 2.31
C ALA A 44 -23.33 26.85 1.28
N THR A 45 -23.95 27.95 1.75
CA THR A 45 -24.60 28.91 0.86
C THR A 45 -23.60 29.66 0.00
N MET A 46 -22.47 30.13 0.58
CA MET A 46 -21.37 30.75 -0.15
C MET A 46 -20.82 29.80 -1.24
N THR A 47 -20.57 28.53 -0.89
CA THR A 47 -20.11 27.50 -1.83
C THR A 47 -21.09 27.34 -3.00
N ARG A 48 -22.39 27.31 -2.73
CA ARG A 48 -23.43 27.16 -3.75
C ARG A 48 -23.47 28.37 -4.71
N LEU A 49 -23.36 29.58 -4.18
CA LEU A 49 -23.32 30.82 -4.99
C LEU A 49 -22.06 30.87 -5.86
N MET A 50 -20.90 30.60 -5.26
CA MET A 50 -19.62 30.53 -5.98
C MET A 50 -19.62 29.49 -7.12
N ALA A 51 -20.25 28.34 -6.90
CA ALA A 51 -20.37 27.27 -7.91
C ALA A 51 -21.26 27.71 -9.10
N LYS A 52 -22.20 28.65 -8.90
CA LYS A 52 -23.02 29.25 -9.97
C LYS A 52 -22.34 30.46 -10.64
N GLY A 53 -21.17 30.87 -10.17
CA GLY A 53 -20.49 32.08 -10.62
C GLY A 53 -21.13 33.39 -10.10
N GLU A 54 -21.99 33.28 -9.09
CA GLU A 54 -22.64 34.41 -8.45
C GLU A 54 -21.70 35.06 -7.42
N ARG A 55 -21.77 36.39 -7.27
CA ARG A 55 -20.99 37.09 -6.28
C ARG A 55 -21.54 36.80 -4.88
N VAL A 56 -20.65 36.61 -3.93
CA VAL A 56 -20.99 36.43 -2.50
C VAL A 56 -20.84 37.78 -1.77
N ASP A 57 -21.96 38.36 -1.37
CA ASP A 57 -22.04 39.53 -0.54
C ASP A 57 -23.26 39.45 0.40
N TYR A 58 -23.47 40.46 1.25
CA TYR A 58 -24.58 40.46 2.20
C TYR A 58 -25.95 40.36 1.54
N LEU A 59 -26.15 40.98 0.38
CA LEU A 59 -27.44 41.00 -0.31
C LEU A 59 -27.73 39.60 -0.92
N THR A 60 -26.74 39.02 -1.61
CA THR A 60 -26.88 37.69 -2.25
C THR A 60 -27.08 36.59 -1.19
N LEU A 61 -26.44 36.70 -0.02
CA LEU A 61 -26.65 35.76 1.08
C LEU A 61 -28.04 35.90 1.72
N THR A 62 -28.54 37.14 1.86
CA THR A 62 -29.89 37.38 2.38
C THR A 62 -30.95 36.89 1.41
N ASP A 63 -30.79 37.15 0.11
CA ASP A 63 -31.67 36.67 -0.96
C ASP A 63 -31.68 35.12 -1.04
N ALA A 64 -30.54 34.49 -0.73
CA ALA A 64 -30.42 33.05 -0.62
C ALA A 64 -31.05 32.44 0.66
N GLY A 65 -31.73 33.25 1.48
CA GLY A 65 -32.51 32.83 2.65
C GLY A 65 -31.78 32.94 4.01
N LEU A 66 -30.63 33.60 4.08
CA LEU A 66 -29.93 33.84 5.35
C LEU A 66 -30.48 35.12 6.00
N THR A 67 -31.32 34.97 7.04
CA THR A 67 -32.06 36.08 7.66
C THR A 67 -31.33 36.78 8.82
N ASP A 68 -30.20 36.21 9.29
CA ASP A 68 -29.40 36.77 10.40
C ASP A 68 -28.42 37.85 9.88
N ALA A 69 -28.96 39.02 9.52
CA ALA A 69 -28.17 40.13 9.00
C ALA A 69 -27.10 40.62 9.99
N GLY A 70 -27.41 40.65 11.30
CA GLY A 70 -26.46 41.06 12.34
C GLY A 70 -25.26 40.16 12.43
N GLY A 71 -25.47 38.85 12.44
CA GLY A 71 -24.39 37.86 12.46
C GLY A 71 -23.51 37.90 11.19
N LEU A 72 -24.08 38.20 10.03
CA LEU A 72 -23.31 38.36 8.78
C LEU A 72 -22.43 39.64 8.82
N VAL A 73 -22.90 40.72 9.41
CA VAL A 73 -22.09 41.95 9.59
C VAL A 73 -20.92 41.70 10.53
N ASP A 74 -21.16 41.03 11.67
CA ASP A 74 -20.10 40.68 12.62
C ASP A 74 -19.02 39.81 11.95
N ILE A 75 -19.42 38.83 11.12
CA ILE A 75 -18.51 37.99 10.35
C ILE A 75 -17.69 38.81 9.35
N GLY A 76 -18.32 39.73 8.62
CA GLY A 76 -17.61 40.58 7.67
C GLY A 76 -16.60 41.54 8.34
N GLN A 77 -16.86 41.94 9.57
CA GLN A 77 -15.96 42.80 10.38
C GLN A 77 -14.87 42.00 11.10
N SER A 78 -14.94 40.67 11.12
CA SER A 78 -14.00 39.79 11.86
C SER A 78 -12.59 39.77 11.29
N VAL A 79 -12.40 40.22 10.04
CA VAL A 79 -11.10 40.25 9.36
C VAL A 79 -10.89 41.58 8.60
N MET A 80 -9.64 42.05 8.59
CA MET A 80 -9.24 43.23 7.81
C MET A 80 -8.65 42.86 6.43
N THR A 81 -8.30 41.60 6.20
CA THR A 81 -7.67 41.12 4.97
C THR A 81 -8.01 39.66 4.72
N ALA A 82 -8.13 39.29 3.44
CA ALA A 82 -8.37 37.93 3.01
C ALA A 82 -7.09 37.07 2.92
N GLN A 83 -5.90 37.65 3.14
CA GLN A 83 -4.61 36.94 2.93
C GLN A 83 -4.42 35.72 3.86
N GLY A 84 -4.98 35.72 5.06
CA GLY A 84 -4.85 34.63 6.05
C GLY A 84 -5.79 33.44 5.85
N ILE A 85 -6.63 33.42 4.80
CA ILE A 85 -7.71 32.44 4.66
C ILE A 85 -7.23 30.99 4.69
N VAL A 86 -6.09 30.67 4.06
CA VAL A 86 -5.53 29.30 4.03
C VAL A 86 -5.14 28.84 5.43
N HIS A 87 -4.54 29.73 6.23
CA HIS A 87 -4.18 29.44 7.61
C HIS A 87 -5.44 29.22 8.49
N HIS A 88 -6.42 30.10 8.35
CA HIS A 88 -7.67 29.98 9.10
C HIS A 88 -8.45 28.71 8.71
N ALA A 89 -8.48 28.35 7.42
CA ALA A 89 -9.08 27.11 6.95
C ALA A 89 -8.38 25.87 7.55
N ALA A 90 -7.04 25.89 7.68
CA ALA A 90 -6.28 24.81 8.32
C ALA A 90 -6.65 24.67 9.82
N LEU A 91 -6.89 25.77 10.53
CA LEU A 91 -7.36 25.74 11.92
C LEU A 91 -8.77 25.14 12.03
N VAL A 92 -9.69 25.54 11.13
CA VAL A 92 -11.05 24.95 11.06
C VAL A 92 -10.97 23.45 10.81
N LYS A 93 -10.12 23.00 9.86
CA LYS A 93 -9.92 21.59 9.56
C LYS A 93 -9.35 20.81 10.74
N LYS A 94 -8.37 21.38 11.45
CA LYS A 94 -7.78 20.79 12.66
C LYS A 94 -8.84 20.59 13.76
N SER A 95 -9.71 21.58 13.96
CA SER A 95 -10.80 21.51 14.95
C SER A 95 -11.87 20.49 14.52
N ALA A 96 -12.19 20.40 13.22
CA ALA A 96 -13.09 19.39 12.67
C ALA A 96 -12.56 17.96 12.93
N LEU A 97 -11.26 17.72 12.71
CA LEU A 97 -10.64 16.43 12.99
C LEU A 97 -10.73 16.07 14.48
N ARG A 98 -10.50 17.02 15.37
CA ARG A 98 -10.66 16.80 16.82
C ARG A 98 -12.09 16.44 17.20
N ARG A 99 -13.09 17.10 16.59
CA ARG A 99 -14.51 16.77 16.81
C ARG A 99 -14.85 15.37 16.29
N ALA A 100 -14.35 15.02 15.11
CA ALA A 100 -14.52 13.68 14.53
C ALA A 100 -13.92 12.61 15.46
N LEU A 101 -12.69 12.81 15.95
CA LEU A 101 -12.05 11.92 16.91
C LEU A 101 -12.84 11.77 18.21
N ALA A 102 -13.37 12.88 18.76
CA ALA A 102 -14.21 12.84 19.95
C ALA A 102 -15.51 12.04 19.70
N GLY A 103 -16.13 12.24 18.53
CA GLY A 103 -17.32 11.47 18.11
C GLY A 103 -17.03 9.96 17.99
N VAL A 104 -15.92 9.61 17.36
CA VAL A 104 -15.46 8.21 17.27
C VAL A 104 -15.21 7.65 18.66
N GLY A 105 -14.60 8.41 19.58
CA GLY A 105 -14.40 7.99 20.98
C GLY A 105 -15.71 7.60 21.67
N VAL A 106 -16.76 8.39 21.50
CA VAL A 106 -18.10 8.07 22.04
C VAL A 106 -18.67 6.80 21.41
N GLU A 107 -18.57 6.66 20.08
CA GLU A 107 -19.02 5.44 19.37
C GLU A 107 -18.25 4.21 19.86
N LEU A 108 -16.94 4.31 20.07
CA LEU A 108 -16.10 3.20 20.54
C LEU A 108 -16.46 2.79 21.96
N THR A 109 -16.76 3.73 22.84
CA THR A 109 -17.24 3.43 24.20
C THR A 109 -18.55 2.66 24.14
N ALA A 110 -19.51 3.12 23.34
CA ALA A 110 -20.79 2.43 23.18
C ALA A 110 -20.64 1.01 22.58
N LEU A 111 -19.72 0.83 21.61
CA LEU A 111 -19.42 -0.49 21.04
C LEU A 111 -18.77 -1.44 22.07
N ALA A 112 -17.93 -0.91 22.95
CA ALA A 112 -17.25 -1.71 23.98
C ALA A 112 -18.21 -2.13 25.12
N GLU A 113 -19.24 -1.34 25.39
CA GLU A 113 -20.26 -1.61 26.39
C GLU A 113 -21.35 -2.59 25.89
N ASP A 114 -21.48 -2.79 24.59
CA ASP A 114 -22.45 -3.71 23.97
C ASP A 114 -21.95 -5.17 24.05
N ALA A 115 -22.30 -5.85 25.14
CA ALA A 115 -21.94 -7.23 25.38
C ALA A 115 -22.54 -8.25 24.36
N THR A 116 -23.42 -7.81 23.43
CA THR A 116 -23.99 -8.68 22.39
C THR A 116 -23.07 -8.80 21.18
N GLN A 117 -22.06 -7.94 21.03
CA GLN A 117 -21.13 -7.94 19.91
C GLN A 117 -19.82 -8.64 20.25
N ASP A 118 -19.28 -9.34 19.27
CA ASP A 118 -17.96 -9.95 19.39
C ASP A 118 -16.85 -8.88 19.48
N ALA A 119 -15.95 -9.05 20.44
CA ALA A 119 -14.88 -8.08 20.70
C ALA A 119 -13.96 -7.84 19.48
N HIS A 120 -13.69 -8.89 18.69
CA HIS A 120 -12.88 -8.75 17.46
C HIS A 120 -13.60 -7.89 16.41
N SER A 121 -14.89 -8.12 16.22
CA SER A 121 -15.73 -7.31 15.33
C SER A 121 -15.78 -5.83 15.76
N CYS A 122 -15.83 -5.56 17.06
CA CYS A 122 -15.76 -4.22 17.62
C CYS A 122 -14.43 -3.53 17.29
N LEU A 123 -13.29 -4.24 17.44
CA LEU A 123 -11.97 -3.73 17.08
C LEU A 123 -11.85 -3.40 15.59
N VAL A 124 -12.34 -4.28 14.71
CA VAL A 124 -12.33 -4.03 13.25
C VAL A 124 -13.10 -2.76 12.91
N ARG A 125 -14.30 -2.58 13.50
CA ARG A 125 -15.13 -1.36 13.32
C ARG A 125 -14.44 -0.12 13.86
N ALA A 126 -13.77 -0.23 15.01
CA ALA A 126 -12.99 0.85 15.61
C ALA A 126 -11.90 1.36 14.67
N VAL A 127 -11.11 0.45 14.10
CA VAL A 127 -10.04 0.79 13.14
C VAL A 127 -10.60 1.40 11.87
N GLN A 128 -11.71 0.86 11.34
CA GLN A 128 -12.38 1.45 10.16
C GLN A 128 -12.84 2.88 10.42
N ARG A 129 -13.44 3.17 11.58
CA ARG A 129 -13.87 4.52 11.95
C ARG A 129 -12.71 5.49 12.11
N LEU A 130 -11.63 5.07 12.78
CA LEU A 130 -10.43 5.89 12.92
C LEU A 130 -9.75 6.16 11.57
N SER A 131 -9.67 5.15 10.71
CA SER A 131 -9.14 5.29 9.35
C SER A 131 -9.96 6.24 8.49
N ALA A 132 -11.28 6.24 8.63
CA ALA A 132 -12.15 7.18 7.92
C ALA A 132 -11.88 8.66 8.30
N CYS A 133 -11.41 8.92 9.52
CA CYS A 133 -10.99 10.27 9.94
C CYS A 133 -9.69 10.73 9.24
N LEU A 134 -8.84 9.81 8.83
CA LEU A 134 -7.57 10.09 8.14
C LEU A 134 -7.74 10.17 6.62
N SER A 135 -8.86 9.69 6.08
CA SER A 135 -9.12 9.69 4.64
C SER A 135 -9.24 11.12 4.12
N THR A 136 -8.17 11.65 3.54
CA THR A 136 -8.23 12.80 2.64
C THR A 136 -9.01 12.37 1.41
N LYS A 137 -10.18 12.97 1.18
CA LYS A 137 -10.87 12.82 -0.11
C LYS A 137 -9.87 13.23 -1.19
N SER A 138 -9.61 12.32 -2.15
CA SER A 138 -8.79 12.64 -3.31
C SER A 138 -9.36 13.89 -3.98
N THR A 139 -8.64 15.00 -3.91
CA THR A 139 -8.99 16.23 -4.63
C THR A 139 -8.49 16.08 -6.06
N ALA A 140 -9.33 16.39 -7.05
CA ALA A 140 -8.88 16.47 -8.42
C ALA A 140 -7.78 17.54 -8.52
N THR A 141 -6.61 17.16 -9.03
CA THR A 141 -5.48 18.05 -9.25
C THR A 141 -5.48 18.48 -10.71
N ALA A 142 -5.26 19.75 -11.00
CA ALA A 142 -5.20 20.22 -12.37
C ALA A 142 -3.99 19.60 -13.09
N LEU A 143 -4.17 19.18 -14.35
CA LEU A 143 -3.10 18.53 -15.12
C LEU A 143 -1.81 19.37 -15.17
N LYS A 144 -1.92 20.71 -15.24
CA LYS A 144 -0.78 21.63 -15.23
C LYS A 144 0.13 21.45 -14.00
N ASP A 145 -0.47 21.18 -12.82
CA ASP A 145 0.26 21.05 -11.57
C ASP A 145 0.96 19.67 -11.51
N VAL A 146 0.31 18.63 -12.03
CA VAL A 146 0.88 17.29 -12.18
C VAL A 146 2.02 17.26 -13.19
N LEU A 147 1.92 18.03 -14.29
CA LEU A 147 2.97 18.10 -15.33
C LEU A 147 4.28 18.66 -14.80
N ALA A 148 4.24 19.65 -13.92
CA ALA A 148 5.45 20.21 -13.32
C ALA A 148 6.23 19.15 -12.52
N ASP A 149 5.54 18.38 -11.67
CA ASP A 149 6.13 17.28 -10.90
C ASP A 149 6.63 16.14 -11.81
N THR A 150 5.88 15.87 -12.90
CA THR A 150 6.24 14.83 -13.88
C THR A 150 7.53 15.20 -14.64
N LEU A 151 7.69 16.45 -15.06
CA LEU A 151 8.90 16.90 -15.73
C LEU A 151 10.12 16.84 -14.80
N ALA A 152 9.98 17.25 -13.54
CA ALA A 152 11.03 17.13 -12.54
C ALA A 152 11.42 15.66 -12.29
N LEU A 153 10.46 14.74 -12.32
CA LEU A 153 10.71 13.30 -12.25
C LEU A 153 11.52 12.82 -13.46
N ILE A 154 11.13 13.19 -14.68
CA ILE A 154 11.83 12.80 -15.92
C ILE A 154 13.29 13.32 -15.91
N GLU A 155 13.51 14.57 -15.50
CA GLU A 155 14.85 15.15 -15.38
C GLU A 155 15.72 14.40 -14.36
N ARG A 156 15.13 14.02 -13.21
CA ARG A 156 15.82 13.23 -12.18
C ARG A 156 16.21 11.85 -12.68
N ILE A 157 15.35 11.18 -13.43
CA ILE A 157 15.61 9.88 -14.05
C ILE A 157 16.74 10.02 -15.08
N GLY A 158 16.64 11.01 -15.97
CA GLY A 158 17.65 11.24 -17.00
C GLY A 158 19.03 11.60 -16.46
N SER A 159 19.11 12.27 -15.31
CA SER A 159 20.37 12.65 -14.66
C SER A 159 21.01 11.54 -13.83
N ALA A 160 20.23 10.54 -13.41
CA ALA A 160 20.70 9.48 -12.50
C ALA A 160 21.57 8.39 -13.17
N ASN A 161 21.81 8.44 -14.48
CA ASN A 161 22.51 7.39 -15.26
C ASN A 161 21.99 5.95 -14.99
N SER A 162 20.77 5.82 -14.48
CA SER A 162 20.12 4.58 -14.08
C SER A 162 18.75 4.50 -14.74
N THR A 163 18.47 3.40 -15.40
CA THR A 163 17.12 3.10 -15.93
C THR A 163 16.14 2.67 -14.83
N LEU A 164 16.64 2.47 -13.62
CA LEU A 164 15.88 2.00 -12.48
C LEU A 164 15.26 3.17 -11.71
N ILE A 165 13.94 3.25 -11.74
CA ILE A 165 13.16 4.32 -11.10
C ILE A 165 12.62 3.85 -9.75
N GLY A 166 12.21 2.58 -9.69
CA GLY A 166 11.57 1.93 -8.56
C GLY A 166 12.54 1.13 -7.70
N ILE A 167 11.99 0.27 -6.86
CA ILE A 167 12.74 -0.64 -6.00
C ILE A 167 13.31 -1.76 -6.86
N PRO A 168 14.62 -2.05 -6.78
CA PRO A 168 15.26 -3.09 -7.59
C PRO A 168 14.69 -4.48 -7.32
N THR A 169 14.54 -5.27 -8.37
CA THR A 169 14.08 -6.65 -8.30
C THR A 169 15.22 -7.63 -8.06
N GLY A 170 16.44 -7.28 -8.52
CA GLY A 170 17.61 -8.14 -8.49
C GLY A 170 17.77 -9.03 -9.71
N TRP A 171 16.92 -8.86 -10.72
CA TRP A 171 17.09 -9.39 -12.07
C TRP A 171 17.20 -8.26 -13.07
N THR A 172 18.34 -8.16 -13.73
CA THR A 172 18.66 -7.05 -14.64
C THR A 172 17.62 -6.88 -15.74
N GLN A 173 17.17 -8.00 -16.31
CA GLN A 173 16.17 -7.98 -17.37
C GLN A 173 14.78 -7.58 -16.84
N LEU A 174 14.39 -8.01 -15.64
CA LEU A 174 13.12 -7.62 -15.03
C LEU A 174 13.13 -6.14 -14.68
N ASP A 175 14.23 -5.64 -14.14
CA ASP A 175 14.44 -4.22 -13.82
C ASP A 175 14.38 -3.36 -15.09
N TYR A 176 14.95 -3.84 -16.22
CA TYR A 176 14.86 -3.15 -17.51
C TYR A 176 13.42 -3.08 -18.02
N LEU A 177 12.65 -4.16 -17.92
CA LEU A 177 11.26 -4.20 -18.40
C LEU A 177 10.28 -3.40 -17.53
N THR A 178 10.49 -3.38 -16.20
CA THR A 178 9.54 -2.78 -15.24
C THR A 178 9.98 -1.42 -14.71
N GLY A 179 11.25 -1.07 -14.82
CA GLY A 179 11.85 0.07 -14.13
C GLY A 179 11.96 -0.13 -12.61
N GLY A 180 11.88 -1.39 -12.10
CA GLY A 180 11.74 -1.74 -10.70
C GLY A 180 10.31 -1.60 -10.17
N TRP A 181 10.08 -2.03 -8.93
CA TRP A 181 8.74 -1.96 -8.31
C TRP A 181 8.34 -0.53 -7.97
N GLN A 182 7.16 -0.10 -8.45
CA GLN A 182 6.65 1.24 -8.23
C GLN A 182 5.67 1.30 -7.05
N PRO A 183 5.60 2.42 -6.31
CA PRO A 183 4.62 2.62 -5.25
C PRO A 183 3.19 2.37 -5.73
N GLY A 184 2.38 1.68 -4.91
CA GLY A 184 0.98 1.38 -5.20
C GLY A 184 0.75 0.24 -6.18
N GLN A 185 1.81 -0.44 -6.66
CA GLN A 185 1.68 -1.63 -7.51
C GLN A 185 1.28 -2.88 -6.71
N ASN A 186 0.40 -3.68 -7.29
CA ASN A 186 0.09 -5.05 -6.88
C ASN A 186 0.79 -6.02 -7.83
N ILE A 187 1.81 -6.71 -7.33
CA ILE A 187 2.63 -7.67 -8.05
C ILE A 187 2.20 -9.08 -7.63
N VAL A 188 1.70 -9.87 -8.55
CA VAL A 188 1.36 -11.28 -8.34
C VAL A 188 2.56 -12.15 -8.73
N LEU A 189 3.07 -12.95 -7.80
CA LEU A 189 4.06 -13.98 -8.05
C LEU A 189 3.38 -15.35 -7.93
N ALA A 190 3.22 -16.04 -9.04
CA ALA A 190 2.50 -17.30 -9.05
C ALA A 190 3.36 -18.46 -9.58
N GLY A 191 3.06 -19.66 -9.13
CA GLY A 191 3.73 -20.89 -9.55
C GLY A 191 3.17 -22.10 -8.83
N ARG A 192 3.49 -23.29 -9.32
CA ARG A 192 3.11 -24.55 -8.65
C ARG A 192 3.83 -24.72 -7.31
N THR A 193 3.27 -25.58 -6.46
CA THR A 193 3.93 -25.97 -5.20
C THR A 193 5.31 -26.55 -5.51
N GLY A 194 6.33 -26.18 -4.72
CA GLY A 194 7.70 -26.67 -4.92
C GLY A 194 8.52 -25.93 -5.98
N MET A 195 7.94 -25.03 -6.76
CA MET A 195 8.67 -24.24 -7.78
C MET A 195 9.66 -23.21 -7.18
N GLY A 196 9.54 -22.87 -5.91
CA GLY A 196 10.45 -21.92 -5.27
C GLY A 196 9.90 -20.49 -5.12
N LYS A 197 8.57 -20.28 -5.14
CA LYS A 197 7.95 -18.95 -4.96
C LYS A 197 8.48 -18.18 -3.76
N SER A 198 8.51 -18.82 -2.60
CA SER A 198 9.03 -18.20 -1.37
C SER A 198 10.52 -17.84 -1.51
N ALA A 199 11.33 -18.68 -2.19
CA ALA A 199 12.73 -18.37 -2.44
C ALA A 199 12.90 -17.17 -3.39
N CYS A 200 12.06 -17.08 -4.42
CA CYS A 200 11.98 -15.92 -5.30
C CYS A 200 11.59 -14.65 -4.51
N ALA A 201 10.59 -14.73 -3.66
CA ALA A 201 10.16 -13.63 -2.81
C ALA A 201 11.26 -13.16 -1.83
N LEU A 202 12.02 -14.10 -1.25
CA LEU A 202 13.18 -13.78 -0.41
C LEU A 202 14.30 -13.10 -1.22
N HIS A 203 14.51 -13.50 -2.49
CA HIS A 203 15.43 -12.81 -3.39
C HIS A 203 15.04 -11.34 -3.57
N LEU A 204 13.78 -11.08 -3.93
CA LEU A 204 13.25 -9.73 -4.11
C LEU A 204 13.40 -8.88 -2.86
N ALA A 205 13.02 -9.41 -1.69
CA ALA A 205 13.10 -8.69 -0.43
C ALA A 205 14.54 -8.38 -0.01
N LEU A 206 15.47 -9.33 -0.16
CA LEU A 206 16.86 -9.11 0.20
C LEU A 206 17.54 -8.09 -0.72
N THR A 207 17.25 -8.15 -2.02
CA THR A 207 17.76 -7.18 -3.00
C THR A 207 17.27 -5.77 -2.67
N ALA A 208 15.99 -5.60 -2.44
CA ALA A 208 15.40 -4.32 -2.07
C ALA A 208 16.01 -3.77 -0.75
N ALA A 209 16.12 -4.63 0.27
CA ALA A 209 16.71 -4.23 1.55
C ALA A 209 18.18 -3.81 1.43
N ARG A 210 18.98 -4.51 0.62
CA ARG A 210 20.39 -4.14 0.35
C ARG A 210 20.53 -2.85 -0.43
N ALA A 211 19.53 -2.53 -1.24
CA ALA A 211 19.45 -1.24 -1.94
C ALA A 211 18.94 -0.10 -1.04
N GLY A 212 18.70 -0.36 0.26
CA GLY A 212 18.27 0.64 1.24
C GLY A 212 16.77 0.82 1.37
N TYR A 213 15.96 -0.08 0.77
CA TYR A 213 14.50 -0.05 0.87
C TYR A 213 14.02 -1.01 1.97
N PRO A 214 13.52 -0.53 3.12
CA PRO A 214 13.01 -1.39 4.17
C PRO A 214 11.85 -2.26 3.67
N CYS A 215 11.90 -3.57 3.98
CA CYS A 215 10.94 -4.55 3.50
C CYS A 215 10.26 -5.28 4.64
N ALA A 216 9.00 -5.71 4.43
CA ALA A 216 8.33 -6.66 5.31
C ALA A 216 7.94 -7.93 4.55
N ILE A 217 8.09 -9.07 5.21
CA ILE A 217 7.62 -10.37 4.73
C ILE A 217 6.61 -10.89 5.73
N LEU A 218 5.35 -10.97 5.31
CA LEU A 218 4.28 -11.60 6.06
C LEU A 218 4.14 -13.04 5.58
N THR A 219 4.44 -13.98 6.46
CA THR A 219 4.37 -15.42 6.15
C THR A 219 3.18 -16.06 6.84
N LEU A 220 2.40 -16.82 6.06
CA LEU A 220 1.26 -17.62 6.52
C LEU A 220 1.57 -19.13 6.43
N GLU A 221 2.73 -19.50 5.85
CA GLU A 221 3.10 -20.90 5.60
C GLU A 221 4.35 -21.31 6.37
N MET A 222 5.31 -20.40 6.52
CA MET A 222 6.62 -20.70 7.10
C MET A 222 6.85 -19.94 8.40
N SER A 223 7.57 -20.57 9.34
CA SER A 223 8.01 -19.84 10.53
C SER A 223 9.11 -18.83 10.21
N ARG A 224 9.23 -17.79 11.04
CA ARG A 224 10.32 -16.79 10.94
C ARG A 224 11.70 -17.43 10.97
N THR A 225 11.87 -18.48 11.77
CA THR A 225 13.13 -19.23 11.85
C THR A 225 13.45 -19.94 10.53
N GLN A 226 12.46 -20.52 9.85
CA GLN A 226 12.66 -21.14 8.54
C GLN A 226 13.06 -20.13 7.46
N LEU A 227 12.47 -18.93 7.47
CA LEU A 227 12.87 -17.85 6.59
C LEU A 227 14.31 -17.39 6.86
N ALA A 228 14.67 -17.20 8.14
CA ALA A 228 16.02 -16.83 8.53
C ALA A 228 17.07 -17.88 8.10
N LEU A 229 16.74 -19.18 8.24
CA LEU A 229 17.60 -20.29 7.76
C LEU A 229 17.79 -20.24 6.23
N ARG A 230 16.76 -19.87 5.46
CA ARG A 230 16.88 -19.72 3.99
C ARG A 230 17.77 -18.52 3.63
N PHE A 231 17.63 -17.39 4.31
CA PHE A 231 18.54 -16.26 4.13
C PHE A 231 20.00 -16.64 4.44
N LEU A 232 20.23 -17.34 5.56
CA LEU A 232 21.59 -17.80 5.93
C LEU A 232 22.15 -18.82 4.90
N SER A 233 21.34 -19.77 4.45
CA SER A 233 21.73 -20.75 3.43
C SER A 233 22.20 -20.07 2.14
N ARG A 234 21.39 -19.12 1.65
CA ARG A 234 21.71 -18.32 0.46
C ARG A 234 22.98 -17.48 0.63
N GLU A 235 23.18 -16.87 1.80
CA GLU A 235 24.30 -15.93 2.06
C GLU A 235 25.62 -16.67 2.27
N THR A 236 25.57 -17.92 2.68
CA THR A 236 26.76 -18.73 3.01
C THR A 236 27.07 -19.80 1.99
N ASP A 237 26.18 -20.03 1.01
CA ASP A 237 26.18 -21.18 0.10
C ASP A 237 26.19 -22.55 0.81
N LEU A 238 25.89 -22.58 2.12
CA LEU A 238 25.72 -23.84 2.86
C LEU A 238 24.34 -24.43 2.57
N PRO A 239 24.28 -25.76 2.32
CA PRO A 239 23.01 -26.42 2.05
C PRO A 239 21.96 -26.18 3.15
N TYR A 240 20.75 -25.78 2.78
CA TYR A 240 19.64 -25.57 3.71
C TYR A 240 19.38 -26.79 4.60
N GLY A 241 19.48 -27.99 4.02
CA GLY A 241 19.32 -29.25 4.75
C GLY A 241 20.38 -29.47 5.85
N LEU A 242 21.60 -28.96 5.64
CA LEU A 242 22.67 -28.97 6.65
C LEU A 242 22.33 -28.01 7.81
N LEU A 243 21.96 -26.78 7.48
CA LEU A 243 21.59 -25.79 8.49
C LEU A 243 20.40 -26.24 9.35
N ARG A 244 19.39 -26.85 8.72
CA ARG A 244 18.19 -27.37 9.42
C ARG A 244 18.50 -28.51 10.40
N ARG A 245 19.46 -29.37 10.07
CA ARG A 245 19.84 -30.52 10.93
C ARG A 245 20.86 -30.16 12.01
N GLY A 246 21.36 -28.93 11.97
CA GLY A 246 22.47 -28.49 12.82
C GLY A 246 23.83 -28.85 12.23
N ILE A 247 24.77 -27.93 12.39
CA ILE A 247 26.14 -28.06 11.87
C ILE A 247 26.94 -28.91 12.84
N GLN A 248 27.13 -30.18 12.53
CA GLN A 248 28.04 -31.07 13.25
C GLN A 248 29.32 -31.28 12.42
N ASN A 249 30.48 -31.09 13.05
CA ASN A 249 31.81 -31.40 12.50
C ASN A 249 32.20 -30.67 11.19
N THR A 250 31.57 -29.54 10.85
CA THR A 250 31.95 -28.74 9.68
C THR A 250 32.93 -27.64 10.13
N ALA A 251 34.23 -27.93 10.01
CA ALA A 251 35.26 -26.95 10.33
C ALA A 251 35.07 -25.68 9.46
N GLY A 252 35.03 -24.52 10.12
CA GLY A 252 34.92 -23.24 9.42
C GLY A 252 33.48 -22.77 9.12
N ALA A 253 32.43 -23.56 9.32
CA ALA A 253 31.05 -23.14 9.04
C ALA A 253 30.58 -22.02 10.00
N TRP A 254 30.92 -22.09 11.27
CA TRP A 254 30.50 -21.07 12.25
C TRP A 254 31.01 -19.67 11.98
N PRO A 255 32.29 -19.42 11.65
CA PRO A 255 32.76 -18.10 11.23
C PRO A 255 32.02 -17.55 10.01
N THR A 256 31.71 -18.39 9.02
CA THR A 256 30.95 -18.00 7.82
C THR A 256 29.52 -17.63 8.16
N LEU A 257 28.85 -18.43 8.98
CA LEU A 257 27.49 -18.13 9.47
C LEU A 257 27.43 -16.85 10.29
N THR A 258 28.39 -16.65 11.19
CA THR A 258 28.43 -15.43 12.03
C THR A 258 28.62 -14.19 11.15
N ARG A 259 29.47 -14.25 10.13
CA ARG A 259 29.65 -13.16 9.17
C ARG A 259 28.39 -12.88 8.38
N ALA A 260 27.74 -13.94 7.86
CA ALA A 260 26.47 -13.83 7.13
C ALA A 260 25.34 -13.26 8.03
N ALA A 261 25.24 -13.74 9.27
CA ALA A 261 24.26 -13.23 10.22
C ALA A 261 24.47 -11.73 10.52
N ASN A 262 25.72 -11.30 10.70
CA ASN A 262 26.03 -9.89 10.89
C ASN A 262 25.69 -9.04 9.66
N SER A 263 25.94 -9.53 8.44
CA SER A 263 25.55 -8.87 7.19
C SER A 263 24.02 -8.76 7.07
N LEU A 264 23.31 -9.84 7.31
CA LEU A 264 21.84 -9.88 7.26
C LEU A 264 21.18 -9.02 8.35
N ALA A 265 21.81 -8.90 9.53
CA ALA A 265 21.31 -8.06 10.61
C ALA A 265 21.28 -6.55 10.26
N LEU A 266 22.08 -6.12 9.29
CA LEU A 266 22.08 -4.75 8.77
C LEU A 266 21.00 -4.52 7.71
N ALA A 267 20.42 -5.58 7.13
CA ALA A 267 19.38 -5.47 6.13
C ALA A 267 18.04 -5.13 6.82
N PRO A 268 17.34 -4.06 6.42
CA PRO A 268 16.09 -3.64 7.03
C PRO A 268 14.92 -4.54 6.58
N ILE A 269 14.92 -5.82 7.00
CA ILE A 269 13.88 -6.80 6.69
C ILE A 269 13.12 -7.15 7.97
N TYR A 270 11.80 -6.99 7.93
CA TYR A 270 10.90 -7.29 9.04
C TYR A 270 10.09 -8.55 8.73
N LEU A 271 10.16 -9.55 9.59
CA LEU A 271 9.47 -10.83 9.43
C LEU A 271 8.28 -10.91 10.38
N ALA A 272 7.08 -11.10 9.85
CA ALA A 272 5.87 -11.35 10.61
C ALA A 272 5.27 -12.71 10.24
N GLU A 273 5.02 -13.53 11.25
CA GLU A 273 4.37 -14.82 11.14
C GLU A 273 2.93 -14.65 11.59
N MET A 274 1.98 -15.09 10.78
CA MET A 274 0.54 -14.96 11.05
C MET A 274 -0.16 -16.26 10.71
N ASP A 275 -1.16 -16.62 11.53
CA ASP A 275 -1.98 -17.82 11.35
C ASP A 275 -3.44 -17.43 11.15
N GLN A 276 -4.11 -18.02 10.15
CA GLN A 276 -5.55 -17.91 9.91
C GLN A 276 -6.12 -16.48 9.98
N VAL A 277 -5.49 -15.56 9.27
CA VAL A 277 -5.84 -14.13 9.31
C VAL A 277 -6.74 -13.70 8.17
N ALA A 278 -7.58 -12.70 8.41
CA ALA A 278 -8.31 -12.02 7.35
C ALA A 278 -7.39 -11.04 6.60
N MET A 279 -7.73 -10.74 5.35
CA MET A 279 -6.95 -9.77 4.55
C MET A 279 -6.86 -8.38 5.20
N LEU A 280 -7.89 -7.99 5.94
CA LEU A 280 -7.89 -6.72 6.68
C LEU A 280 -6.82 -6.67 7.78
N ASP A 281 -6.54 -7.77 8.47
CA ASP A 281 -5.50 -7.84 9.50
C ASP A 281 -4.12 -7.67 8.88
N ILE A 282 -3.90 -8.25 7.68
CA ILE A 282 -2.68 -8.07 6.89
C ILE A 282 -2.48 -6.62 6.52
N VAL A 283 -3.52 -5.93 6.01
CA VAL A 283 -3.46 -4.51 5.65
C VAL A 283 -3.19 -3.64 6.88
N GLN A 284 -3.80 -3.96 8.03
CA GLN A 284 -3.56 -3.23 9.28
C GLN A 284 -2.13 -3.38 9.78
N LEU A 285 -1.60 -4.61 9.78
CA LEU A 285 -0.21 -4.86 10.15
C LEU A 285 0.76 -4.16 9.20
N ALA A 286 0.48 -4.21 7.89
CA ALA A 286 1.28 -3.48 6.89
C ALA A 286 1.30 -1.97 7.17
N ARG A 287 0.15 -1.37 7.49
CA ARG A 287 0.05 0.04 7.88
C ARG A 287 0.88 0.35 9.13
N GLN A 288 0.82 -0.52 10.14
CA GLN A 288 1.61 -0.38 11.35
C GLN A 288 3.12 -0.43 11.03
N LEU A 289 3.55 -1.37 10.18
CA LEU A 289 4.95 -1.50 9.77
C LEU A 289 5.45 -0.32 8.94
N VAL A 290 4.59 0.27 8.08
CA VAL A 290 4.90 1.52 7.36
C VAL A 290 5.14 2.66 8.36
N ILE A 291 4.28 2.81 9.37
CA ILE A 291 4.38 3.90 10.35
C ILE A 291 5.59 3.70 11.27
N GLN A 292 5.83 2.48 11.76
CA GLN A 292 6.88 2.21 12.76
C GLN A 292 8.26 2.06 12.15
N HIS A 293 8.35 1.46 10.96
CA HIS A 293 9.62 1.04 10.37
C HIS A 293 9.87 1.64 8.98
N GLY A 294 8.92 2.38 8.43
CA GLY A 294 9.05 3.00 7.11
C GLY A 294 9.19 1.97 5.99
N ILE A 295 8.53 0.80 6.07
CA ILE A 295 8.66 -0.20 5.02
C ILE A 295 8.21 0.36 3.68
N GLN A 296 8.94 -0.03 2.63
CA GLN A 296 8.71 0.41 1.25
C GLN A 296 8.38 -0.75 0.30
N LEU A 297 8.49 -1.98 0.74
CA LEU A 297 8.07 -3.18 0.01
C LEU A 297 7.40 -4.15 0.99
N LEU A 298 6.26 -4.70 0.59
CA LEU A 298 5.55 -5.74 1.33
C LEU A 298 5.52 -7.03 0.50
N VAL A 299 5.85 -8.15 1.13
CA VAL A 299 5.68 -9.51 0.58
C VAL A 299 4.66 -10.27 1.41
N ILE A 300 3.70 -10.95 0.76
CA ILE A 300 2.69 -11.80 1.42
C ILE A 300 2.84 -13.23 0.90
N ASP A 301 3.30 -14.14 1.76
CA ASP A 301 3.53 -15.56 1.45
C ASP A 301 2.66 -16.47 2.35
N ASN A 302 1.52 -17.04 1.86
CA ASN A 302 0.93 -16.91 0.55
C ASN A 302 -0.58 -16.61 0.67
N MET A 303 -1.14 -16.00 -0.36
CA MET A 303 -2.54 -15.58 -0.42
C MET A 303 -3.56 -16.73 -0.34
N ASN A 304 -3.17 -17.95 -0.64
CA ASN A 304 -4.05 -19.11 -0.58
C ASN A 304 -4.40 -19.54 0.86
N LEU A 305 -3.68 -19.04 1.87
CA LEU A 305 -3.89 -19.32 3.29
C LEU A 305 -4.63 -18.20 4.02
N VAL A 306 -4.89 -17.08 3.34
CA VAL A 306 -5.74 -16.01 3.89
C VAL A 306 -7.17 -16.53 4.08
N ALA A 307 -7.83 -16.13 5.15
CA ALA A 307 -9.19 -16.56 5.46
C ALA A 307 -10.15 -16.34 4.26
N GLY A 308 -10.96 -17.35 3.96
CA GLY A 308 -11.88 -17.32 2.81
C GLY A 308 -11.23 -17.57 1.45
N ALA A 309 -9.91 -17.79 1.36
CA ALA A 309 -9.20 -17.98 0.08
C ALA A 309 -9.66 -19.20 -0.75
N HIS A 310 -10.46 -20.09 -0.19
CA HIS A 310 -11.01 -21.25 -0.91
C HIS A 310 -12.28 -20.93 -1.69
N GLU A 311 -12.93 -19.81 -1.40
CA GLU A 311 -14.14 -19.36 -2.07
C GLU A 311 -13.82 -18.32 -3.14
N TYR A 312 -14.47 -18.44 -4.31
CA TYR A 312 -14.25 -17.51 -5.43
C TYR A 312 -14.47 -16.05 -5.05
N LYS A 313 -15.56 -15.77 -4.33
CA LYS A 313 -15.92 -14.40 -3.92
C LYS A 313 -14.89 -13.81 -2.97
N SER A 314 -14.48 -14.56 -1.98
CA SER A 314 -13.52 -14.10 -0.96
C SER A 314 -12.11 -13.91 -1.54
N MET A 315 -11.68 -14.78 -2.48
CA MET A 315 -10.38 -14.61 -3.16
C MET A 315 -10.38 -13.33 -4.01
N SER A 316 -11.50 -13.03 -4.69
CA SER A 316 -11.65 -11.79 -5.45
C SER A 316 -11.61 -10.56 -4.54
N GLU A 317 -12.29 -10.61 -3.39
CA GLU A 317 -12.27 -9.54 -2.41
C GLU A 317 -10.87 -9.36 -1.82
N ASN A 318 -10.18 -10.45 -1.49
CA ASN A 318 -8.81 -10.40 -0.98
C ASN A 318 -7.85 -9.78 -1.99
N SER A 319 -7.91 -10.16 -3.28
CA SER A 319 -7.10 -9.57 -4.35
C SER A 319 -7.34 -8.06 -4.48
N ARG A 320 -8.61 -7.64 -4.45
CA ARG A 320 -8.98 -6.23 -4.47
C ARG A 320 -8.44 -5.48 -3.24
N LEU A 321 -8.49 -6.07 -2.04
CA LEU A 321 -7.95 -5.47 -0.82
C LEU A 321 -6.44 -5.31 -0.87
N VAL A 322 -5.69 -6.26 -1.48
CA VAL A 322 -4.25 -6.10 -1.75
C VAL A 322 -4.01 -4.86 -2.60
N LYS A 323 -4.74 -4.71 -3.72
CA LYS A 323 -4.58 -3.55 -4.62
C LYS A 323 -4.92 -2.23 -3.93
N LEU A 324 -6.00 -2.20 -3.16
CA LEU A 324 -6.39 -1.00 -2.40
C LEU A 324 -5.36 -0.68 -1.31
N GLY A 325 -4.88 -1.68 -0.59
CA GLY A 325 -3.83 -1.53 0.42
C GLY A 325 -2.52 -1.00 -0.16
N ALA A 326 -2.06 -1.55 -1.29
CA ALA A 326 -0.88 -1.06 -1.99
C ALA A 326 -0.99 0.43 -2.34
N LYS A 327 -2.14 0.85 -2.89
CA LYS A 327 -2.40 2.26 -3.23
C LYS A 327 -2.49 3.16 -1.99
N GLU A 328 -3.19 2.71 -0.96
CA GLU A 328 -3.36 3.47 0.29
C GLU A 328 -2.04 3.69 1.01
N LEU A 329 -1.24 2.63 1.13
CA LEU A 329 0.06 2.66 1.79
C LEU A 329 1.15 3.27 0.91
N ASN A 330 0.87 3.45 -0.40
CA ASN A 330 1.81 3.95 -1.40
C ASN A 330 3.12 3.13 -1.46
N ILE A 331 3.01 1.80 -1.35
CA ILE A 331 4.11 0.86 -1.47
C ILE A 331 3.76 -0.26 -2.45
N PRO A 332 4.72 -0.88 -3.16
CA PRO A 332 4.50 -2.11 -3.90
C PRO A 332 4.23 -3.28 -2.95
N VAL A 333 3.32 -4.16 -3.37
CA VAL A 333 2.98 -5.39 -2.66
C VAL A 333 3.21 -6.58 -3.58
N VAL A 334 4.08 -7.50 -3.18
CA VAL A 334 4.30 -8.79 -3.87
C VAL A 334 3.47 -9.85 -3.17
N ALA A 335 2.40 -10.30 -3.81
CA ALA A 335 1.48 -11.30 -3.29
C ALA A 335 1.72 -12.66 -3.97
N LEU A 336 2.01 -13.70 -3.18
CA LEU A 336 2.29 -15.03 -3.68
C LEU A 336 1.00 -15.84 -3.84
N TYR A 337 0.84 -16.44 -5.02
CA TYR A 337 -0.32 -17.28 -5.34
C TYR A 337 0.12 -18.67 -5.84
N GLN A 338 -0.68 -19.67 -5.50
CA GLN A 338 -0.48 -21.02 -5.99
C GLN A 338 -1.35 -21.28 -7.22
N LEU A 339 -0.74 -21.82 -8.29
CA LEU A 339 -1.46 -22.22 -9.50
C LEU A 339 -2.29 -23.50 -9.27
N LYS A 340 -3.30 -23.71 -10.12
CA LYS A 340 -4.16 -24.89 -10.14
C LYS A 340 -3.33 -26.16 -10.42
N ARG A 341 -3.81 -27.32 -9.93
CA ARG A 341 -3.16 -28.62 -10.15
C ARG A 341 -3.25 -29.09 -11.60
N GLU A 342 -4.23 -28.65 -12.34
CA GLU A 342 -4.46 -28.98 -13.74
C GLU A 342 -3.30 -28.55 -14.66
N VAL A 343 -2.47 -27.61 -14.23
CA VAL A 343 -1.24 -27.22 -14.95
C VAL A 343 -0.31 -28.41 -15.13
N ASP A 344 -0.18 -29.27 -14.11
CA ASP A 344 0.70 -30.45 -14.15
C ASP A 344 0.22 -31.54 -15.13
N GLN A 345 -1.03 -31.46 -15.58
CA GLN A 345 -1.65 -32.43 -16.51
C GLN A 345 -1.61 -31.98 -17.97
N LYS A 346 -1.12 -30.76 -18.22
CA LYS A 346 -1.00 -30.25 -19.58
C LYS A 346 0.14 -30.95 -20.32
N PRO A 347 0.03 -31.11 -21.66
CA PRO A 347 1.16 -31.57 -22.46
C PRO A 347 2.40 -30.69 -22.35
N ASP A 348 2.20 -29.39 -22.24
CA ASP A 348 3.20 -28.39 -21.88
C ASP A 348 2.83 -27.77 -20.50
N PRO A 349 3.62 -28.04 -19.45
CA PRO A 349 3.34 -27.57 -18.11
C PRO A 349 3.73 -26.11 -17.85
N HIS A 350 4.13 -25.35 -18.89
CA HIS A 350 4.34 -23.91 -18.74
C HIS A 350 3.06 -23.22 -18.25
N PRO A 351 3.16 -22.45 -17.17
CA PRO A 351 2.00 -21.74 -16.64
C PRO A 351 1.59 -20.59 -17.56
N VAL A 352 0.29 -20.32 -17.63
CA VAL A 352 -0.29 -19.16 -18.32
C VAL A 352 -1.21 -18.40 -17.39
N LEU A 353 -1.59 -17.16 -17.71
CA LEU A 353 -2.45 -16.31 -16.88
C LEU A 353 -3.74 -17.02 -16.47
N SER A 354 -4.35 -17.82 -17.34
CA SER A 354 -5.58 -18.58 -17.03
C SER A 354 -5.42 -19.67 -15.97
N ASP A 355 -4.18 -20.04 -15.62
CA ASP A 355 -3.88 -21.03 -14.59
C ASP A 355 -3.90 -20.44 -13.16
N LEU A 356 -3.93 -19.14 -13.03
CA LEU A 356 -4.21 -18.51 -11.74
C LEU A 356 -5.56 -19.01 -11.25
N LYS A 357 -5.61 -19.58 -10.04
CA LYS A 357 -6.84 -20.07 -9.44
C LYS A 357 -7.85 -18.91 -9.37
N GLN A 358 -9.06 -19.09 -9.98
CA GLN A 358 -10.09 -18.06 -10.00
C GLN A 358 -9.67 -16.76 -10.75
N SER A 359 -9.03 -16.91 -11.89
CA SER A 359 -8.13 -16.01 -12.59
C SER A 359 -8.64 -14.60 -12.92
N GLY A 360 -9.92 -14.42 -13.23
CA GLY A 360 -10.39 -13.13 -13.77
C GLY A 360 -10.20 -11.94 -12.83
N SER A 361 -10.41 -12.10 -11.53
CA SER A 361 -10.30 -10.99 -10.57
C SER A 361 -8.84 -10.72 -10.18
N ILE A 362 -8.05 -11.77 -9.89
CA ILE A 362 -6.63 -11.62 -9.53
C ILE A 362 -5.87 -10.96 -10.67
N GLU A 363 -6.11 -11.44 -11.90
CA GLU A 363 -5.52 -10.86 -13.09
C GLU A 363 -5.91 -9.39 -13.24
N ASN A 364 -7.18 -9.04 -13.08
CA ASN A 364 -7.65 -7.66 -13.24
C ASN A 364 -7.06 -6.69 -12.21
N ASP A 365 -6.92 -7.12 -10.96
CA ASP A 365 -6.42 -6.30 -9.85
C ASP A 365 -4.89 -6.17 -9.86
N ALA A 366 -4.17 -7.11 -10.49
CA ALA A 366 -2.73 -7.07 -10.60
C ALA A 366 -2.25 -6.04 -11.63
N ASP A 367 -1.23 -5.28 -11.30
CA ASP A 367 -0.49 -4.44 -12.26
C ASP A 367 0.58 -5.25 -12.99
N ILE A 368 1.19 -6.19 -12.27
CA ILE A 368 2.22 -7.11 -12.77
C ILE A 368 1.85 -8.53 -12.35
N VAL A 369 2.03 -9.50 -13.27
CA VAL A 369 1.93 -10.93 -12.98
C VAL A 369 3.21 -11.62 -13.44
N LEU A 370 3.86 -12.27 -12.48
CA LEU A 370 5.03 -13.10 -12.66
C LEU A 370 4.66 -14.58 -12.50
N LEU A 371 4.97 -15.40 -13.49
CA LEU A 371 4.76 -16.84 -13.46
C LEU A 371 6.11 -17.53 -13.35
N LEU A 372 6.31 -18.29 -12.27
CA LEU A 372 7.56 -19.01 -12.00
C LEU A 372 7.45 -20.44 -12.53
N PHE A 373 8.39 -20.81 -13.39
CA PHE A 373 8.51 -22.14 -13.98
C PHE A 373 9.92 -22.70 -13.81
N ARG A 374 10.02 -24.01 -13.59
CA ARG A 374 11.28 -24.75 -13.53
C ARG A 374 11.13 -26.02 -14.33
N LYS A 375 11.86 -26.11 -15.44
CA LYS A 375 11.81 -27.25 -16.35
C LYS A 375 12.25 -28.55 -15.65
N GLY A 376 13.33 -28.52 -14.89
CA GLY A 376 13.87 -29.67 -14.16
C GLY A 376 12.94 -30.20 -13.03
N TYR A 377 11.84 -29.52 -12.73
CA TYR A 377 10.82 -30.03 -11.80
C TYR A 377 9.95 -31.14 -12.45
N TYR A 378 9.78 -31.08 -13.79
CA TYR A 378 8.94 -32.01 -14.55
C TYR A 378 9.76 -33.04 -15.30
N GLU A 379 11.07 -32.88 -15.41
CA GLU A 379 11.96 -33.82 -16.13
C GLU A 379 12.53 -34.86 -15.15
N ASP A 380 12.21 -36.14 -15.41
CA ASP A 380 12.70 -37.30 -14.63
C ASP A 380 14.00 -37.88 -15.23
N THR A 381 14.89 -36.99 -15.73
CA THR A 381 16.04 -37.39 -16.53
C THR A 381 17.34 -37.62 -15.77
N GLY A 382 17.31 -37.58 -14.43
CA GLY A 382 18.51 -37.79 -13.57
C GLY A 382 19.51 -36.63 -13.57
N GLU A 383 19.51 -35.76 -14.58
CA GLU A 383 20.17 -34.47 -14.60
C GLU A 383 19.11 -33.39 -14.37
N THR A 384 18.97 -32.94 -13.13
CA THR A 384 18.04 -31.85 -12.79
C THR A 384 18.57 -30.57 -13.42
N SER A 385 17.96 -30.12 -14.52
CA SER A 385 18.22 -28.79 -15.04
C SER A 385 17.97 -27.76 -13.93
N GLN A 386 18.94 -26.90 -13.69
CA GLN A 386 18.84 -25.77 -12.75
C GLN A 386 18.15 -24.58 -13.39
N ASP A 387 17.82 -24.64 -14.67
CA ASP A 387 17.16 -23.57 -15.39
C ASP A 387 15.77 -23.30 -14.84
N ALA A 388 15.52 -22.04 -14.62
CA ALA A 388 14.24 -21.53 -14.18
C ALA A 388 13.85 -20.30 -15.03
N GLU A 389 12.58 -20.11 -15.18
CA GLU A 389 12.01 -19.00 -15.93
C GLU A 389 11.06 -18.23 -15.03
N LEU A 390 11.21 -16.92 -15.04
CA LEU A 390 10.27 -15.99 -14.45
C LEU A 390 9.60 -15.22 -15.59
N GLU A 391 8.41 -15.65 -15.98
CA GLU A 391 7.66 -15.02 -17.05
C GLU A 391 6.93 -13.79 -16.52
N LEU A 392 7.21 -12.62 -17.07
CA LEU A 392 6.42 -11.40 -16.91
C LEU A 392 5.21 -11.52 -17.84
N ALA A 393 4.17 -12.25 -17.39
CA ALA A 393 3.01 -12.60 -18.18
C ALA A 393 2.02 -11.43 -18.33
N LYS A 394 2.03 -10.50 -17.37
CA LYS A 394 1.26 -9.25 -17.44
C LYS A 394 2.09 -8.10 -16.92
N HIS A 395 2.06 -7.00 -17.65
CA HIS A 395 2.60 -5.71 -17.22
C HIS A 395 1.68 -4.59 -17.70
N ARG A 396 1.08 -3.84 -16.77
CA ARG A 396 0.07 -2.82 -17.09
C ARG A 396 0.68 -1.63 -17.82
N ASP A 397 1.91 -1.28 -17.46
CA ASP A 397 2.56 -0.04 -17.90
C ASP A 397 3.71 -0.30 -18.90
N GLY A 398 3.90 -1.54 -19.35
CA GLY A 398 5.02 -1.87 -20.23
C GLY A 398 4.90 -3.24 -20.93
N PRO A 399 5.98 -3.66 -21.58
CA PRO A 399 6.03 -4.93 -22.28
C PRO A 399 6.08 -6.13 -21.34
N THR A 400 5.75 -7.30 -21.86
CA THR A 400 5.92 -8.60 -21.22
C THR A 400 7.20 -9.27 -21.73
N GLY A 401 7.64 -10.35 -21.06
CA GLY A 401 8.85 -11.09 -21.45
C GLY A 401 9.17 -12.24 -20.51
N VAL A 402 10.20 -13.00 -20.85
CA VAL A 402 10.66 -14.13 -20.03
C VAL A 402 12.07 -13.81 -19.53
N ILE A 403 12.26 -13.93 -18.24
CA ILE A 403 13.53 -13.75 -17.53
C ILE A 403 14.07 -15.15 -17.20
N THR A 404 15.24 -15.49 -17.74
CA THR A 404 15.92 -16.74 -17.39
C THR A 404 16.73 -16.56 -16.11
N CYS A 405 16.66 -17.55 -15.22
CA CYS A 405 17.41 -17.57 -13.97
C CYS A 405 17.84 -19.01 -13.62
N GLN A 406 18.76 -19.14 -12.68
CA GLN A 406 19.27 -20.42 -12.21
C GLN A 406 18.72 -20.75 -10.83
N TRP A 407 18.19 -21.95 -10.67
CA TRP A 407 17.74 -22.48 -9.40
C TRP A 407 18.84 -23.27 -8.69
N HIS A 408 19.12 -22.96 -7.45
CA HIS A 408 20.08 -23.66 -6.61
C HIS A 408 19.33 -24.49 -5.55
N PRO A 409 19.16 -25.81 -5.76
CA PRO A 409 18.35 -26.64 -4.87
C PRO A 409 18.93 -26.75 -3.47
N ASP A 410 20.26 -26.78 -3.33
CA ASP A 410 20.93 -26.91 -2.04
C ASP A 410 20.70 -25.70 -1.13
N THR A 411 20.75 -24.51 -1.67
CA THR A 411 20.56 -23.25 -0.94
C THR A 411 19.14 -22.73 -1.06
N MET A 412 18.27 -23.42 -1.84
CA MET A 412 16.90 -22.99 -2.11
C MET A 412 16.82 -21.53 -2.57
N SER A 413 17.67 -21.13 -3.51
CA SER A 413 17.81 -19.76 -3.98
C SER A 413 17.83 -19.66 -5.50
N PHE A 414 17.60 -18.45 -6.01
CA PHE A 414 17.73 -18.11 -7.42
C PHE A 414 18.88 -17.13 -7.62
N THR A 415 19.56 -17.25 -8.78
CA THR A 415 20.52 -16.27 -9.31
C THR A 415 20.14 -15.93 -10.76
N GLU A 416 20.66 -14.80 -11.27
CA GLU A 416 20.57 -14.42 -12.68
C GLU A 416 21.53 -15.29 -13.51
#